data_97d9ac7ac0d3bfb78d7462b37aa0a16b
#
_entry.id   97d9ac7ac0d3bfb78d7462b37aa0a16b
#
_cell.length_a   1.000
_cell.length_b   1.000
_cell.length_c   1.000
_cell.angle_alpha   90.00
_cell.angle_beta   90.00
_cell.angle_gamma   90.00
#
_symmetry.space_group_name_H-M   'P 1'
#
loop_
_entity.id
_entity.type
_entity.pdbx_description
1 polymer ?
#
loop_
_entity_poly.entity_id
_entity_poly.type
_entity_poly.pdbx_seq_one_letter_code
_entity_poly.pdbx_strand_id
1 'polypeptide(L)'
;IGHFSIVEDNTVIGSGCTLESHVIIKSGTTLGDDNRVFDGAILGGLPQHVHIPEQPGRVMIGYGNTIRENVTIHRALVTEHATIIGDNCLLMVGSHVAHDCHVGNHVIVTNNALLAGHVHVDDRAYISGAAGIHQFCRVGTLAMVGGQAHLVQDVPPYVTVDGLSSLVVGLNKIGLRRAGHDQATIHDLMAAYRIIYRSGLRWAEVLEQLRTRFPTGPAALFYEFLSTTARGIVSERRTPPGATIKLRDTVVAEPQQPQVRVKFG
;
A
#
# COMPACT_ATOMS: atom_id res chain seq x y z
N ILE A 1 -1.01 5.19 -27.53
CA ILE A 1 -0.27 6.27 -26.85
C ILE A 1 -0.97 7.57 -27.18
N GLY A 2 -1.36 8.33 -26.11
CA GLY A 2 -2.04 9.62 -26.19
C GLY A 2 -1.13 10.77 -26.65
N HIS A 3 -1.75 11.91 -26.91
CA HIS A 3 -1.05 13.09 -27.41
C HIS A 3 -0.05 13.65 -26.41
N PHE A 4 1.07 14.19 -26.89
CA PHE A 4 2.12 14.83 -26.11
C PHE A 4 2.79 13.91 -25.06
N SER A 5 2.62 12.60 -25.18
CA SER A 5 3.32 11.62 -24.34
C SER A 5 4.75 11.42 -24.83
N ILE A 6 5.67 11.21 -23.92
CA ILE A 6 7.10 11.03 -24.19
C ILE A 6 7.51 9.66 -23.67
N VAL A 7 8.13 8.87 -24.54
CA VAL A 7 8.76 7.59 -24.19
C VAL A 7 10.24 7.74 -24.51
N GLU A 8 11.09 7.70 -23.49
CA GLU A 8 12.54 7.82 -23.65
C GLU A 8 13.16 6.49 -24.12
N ASP A 9 14.39 6.56 -24.61
CA ASP A 9 15.16 5.38 -24.98
C ASP A 9 15.37 4.44 -23.76
N ASN A 10 15.69 3.15 -24.04
CA ASN A 10 15.87 2.12 -23.01
C ASN A 10 14.64 1.90 -22.11
N THR A 11 13.45 2.05 -22.67
CA THR A 11 12.18 1.65 -22.04
C THR A 11 11.64 0.40 -22.67
N VAL A 12 10.93 -0.40 -21.89
CA VAL A 12 10.19 -1.57 -22.38
C VAL A 12 8.73 -1.38 -21.99
N ILE A 13 7.83 -1.50 -22.96
CA ILE A 13 6.37 -1.42 -22.74
C ILE A 13 5.75 -2.69 -23.29
N GLY A 14 5.06 -3.42 -22.41
CA GLY A 14 4.36 -4.66 -22.74
C GLY A 14 3.15 -4.45 -23.64
N SER A 15 2.58 -5.55 -24.07
CA SER A 15 1.39 -5.58 -24.93
C SER A 15 0.14 -5.07 -24.21
N GLY A 16 -0.85 -4.56 -24.95
CA GLY A 16 -2.14 -4.14 -24.39
C GLY A 16 -2.09 -2.87 -23.52
N CYS A 17 -0.94 -2.25 -23.35
CA CYS A 17 -0.81 -1.03 -22.55
C CYS A 17 -1.49 0.18 -23.21
N THR A 18 -2.14 1.00 -22.39
CA THR A 18 -2.69 2.30 -22.80
C THR A 18 -1.98 3.41 -22.05
N LEU A 19 -1.40 4.36 -22.78
CA LEU A 19 -0.85 5.59 -22.25
C LEU A 19 -1.75 6.73 -22.70
N GLU A 20 -2.37 7.46 -21.76
CA GLU A 20 -3.17 8.65 -22.06
C GLU A 20 -2.27 9.85 -22.39
N SER A 21 -2.81 11.07 -22.44
CA SER A 21 -2.05 12.24 -22.87
C SER A 21 -1.05 12.72 -21.83
N HIS A 22 0.06 13.32 -22.27
CA HIS A 22 1.10 13.90 -21.41
C HIS A 22 1.78 12.88 -20.44
N VAL A 23 1.73 11.59 -20.74
CA VAL A 23 2.46 10.56 -19.97
C VAL A 23 3.95 10.61 -20.31
N ILE A 24 4.80 10.52 -19.30
CA ILE A 24 6.25 10.48 -19.50
C ILE A 24 6.80 9.17 -18.96
N ILE A 25 7.36 8.34 -19.84
CA ILE A 25 8.08 7.11 -19.47
C ILE A 25 9.58 7.40 -19.64
N LYS A 26 10.29 7.44 -18.53
CA LYS A 26 11.72 7.73 -18.49
C LYS A 26 12.56 6.49 -18.76
N SER A 27 13.78 6.72 -19.24
CA SER A 27 14.78 5.67 -19.46
C SER A 27 14.98 4.76 -18.25
N GLY A 28 15.15 3.45 -18.49
CA GLY A 28 15.30 2.45 -17.42
C GLY A 28 13.97 1.98 -16.80
N THR A 29 12.84 2.26 -17.45
CA THR A 29 11.51 1.79 -17.03
C THR A 29 11.09 0.57 -17.85
N THR A 30 10.65 -0.48 -17.17
CA THR A 30 9.97 -1.63 -17.74
C THR A 30 8.53 -1.63 -17.26
N LEU A 31 7.58 -1.64 -18.18
CA LEU A 31 6.15 -1.74 -17.97
C LEU A 31 5.67 -3.06 -18.57
N GLY A 32 5.09 -3.93 -17.75
CA GLY A 32 4.51 -5.21 -18.19
C GLY A 32 3.24 -5.01 -19.04
N ASP A 33 2.53 -6.09 -19.31
CA ASP A 33 1.34 -6.09 -20.17
C ASP A 33 0.11 -5.42 -19.52
N ASP A 34 -0.85 -4.99 -20.33
CA ASP A 34 -2.20 -4.54 -19.94
C ASP A 34 -2.25 -3.41 -18.92
N ASN A 35 -1.23 -2.60 -18.81
CA ASN A 35 -1.21 -1.44 -17.92
C ASN A 35 -1.94 -0.24 -18.54
N ARG A 36 -2.68 0.51 -17.69
CA ARG A 36 -3.34 1.75 -18.06
C ARG A 36 -2.71 2.91 -17.30
N VAL A 37 -2.09 3.83 -18.03
CA VAL A 37 -1.40 5.00 -17.47
C VAL A 37 -2.13 6.27 -17.92
N PHE A 38 -2.58 7.04 -16.94
CA PHE A 38 -3.42 8.22 -17.14
C PHE A 38 -2.59 9.51 -17.24
N ASP A 39 -3.28 10.59 -17.61
CA ASP A 39 -2.68 11.86 -17.97
C ASP A 39 -1.69 12.39 -16.93
N GLY A 40 -0.55 12.87 -17.42
CA GLY A 40 0.46 13.53 -16.60
C GLY A 40 1.27 12.60 -15.68
N ALA A 41 1.07 11.29 -15.72
CA ALA A 41 1.88 10.38 -14.93
C ALA A 41 3.33 10.36 -15.42
N ILE A 42 4.30 10.25 -14.48
CA ILE A 42 5.73 10.20 -14.76
C ILE A 42 6.32 8.94 -14.15
N LEU A 43 6.73 8.01 -15.01
CA LEU A 43 7.30 6.72 -14.60
C LEU A 43 8.81 6.72 -14.89
N GLY A 44 9.61 6.36 -13.90
CA GLY A 44 11.07 6.29 -14.03
C GLY A 44 11.80 7.60 -13.80
N GLY A 45 11.18 8.57 -13.08
CA GLY A 45 11.87 9.79 -12.68
C GLY A 45 13.16 9.51 -11.90
N LEU A 46 14.11 10.44 -11.93
CA LEU A 46 15.34 10.32 -11.16
C LEU A 46 15.03 10.25 -9.65
N PRO A 47 15.80 9.48 -8.86
CA PRO A 47 15.63 9.44 -7.41
C PRO A 47 15.66 10.83 -6.79
N GLN A 48 14.72 11.14 -5.91
CA GLN A 48 14.74 12.37 -5.12
C GLN A 48 15.67 12.18 -3.92
N HIS A 49 16.95 12.30 -4.15
CA HIS A 49 17.98 12.11 -3.13
C HIS A 49 19.08 13.18 -3.27
N VAL A 50 19.70 13.57 -2.16
CA VAL A 50 20.78 14.58 -2.16
C VAL A 50 22.02 14.15 -2.94
N HIS A 51 22.25 12.85 -3.05
CA HIS A 51 23.32 12.26 -3.86
C HIS A 51 22.71 11.31 -4.88
N ILE A 52 22.49 11.80 -6.09
CA ILE A 52 22.00 11.00 -7.21
C ILE A 52 23.20 10.38 -7.91
N PRO A 53 23.27 9.06 -8.09
CA PRO A 53 24.35 8.41 -8.83
C PRO A 53 24.25 8.76 -10.32
N GLU A 54 25.37 8.72 -11.03
CA GLU A 54 25.41 8.95 -12.48
C GLU A 54 24.51 7.96 -13.24
N GLN A 55 24.45 6.73 -12.76
CA GLN A 55 23.62 5.67 -13.30
C GLN A 55 22.68 5.12 -12.22
N PRO A 56 21.52 5.75 -11.98
CA PRO A 56 20.54 5.23 -11.05
C PRO A 56 19.93 3.92 -11.58
N GLY A 57 19.41 3.11 -10.66
CA GLY A 57 18.76 1.84 -10.98
C GLY A 57 17.53 1.99 -11.87
N ARG A 58 16.62 1.06 -11.80
CA ARG A 58 15.48 0.92 -12.73
C ARG A 58 14.15 1.10 -12.03
N VAL A 59 13.08 1.14 -12.85
CA VAL A 59 11.69 0.91 -12.42
C VAL A 59 11.17 -0.32 -13.15
N MET A 60 10.55 -1.21 -12.40
CA MET A 60 9.89 -2.40 -12.93
C MET A 60 8.43 -2.40 -12.47
N ILE A 61 7.51 -2.39 -13.42
CA ILE A 61 6.06 -2.40 -13.17
C ILE A 61 5.50 -3.67 -13.80
N GLY A 62 4.79 -4.45 -13.02
CA GLY A 62 4.13 -5.68 -13.46
C GLY A 62 2.99 -5.42 -14.45
N TYR A 63 2.05 -6.32 -14.53
CA TYR A 63 0.93 -6.24 -15.48
C TYR A 63 -0.38 -5.77 -14.83
N GLY A 64 -1.32 -5.32 -15.68
CA GLY A 64 -2.70 -5.04 -15.29
C GLY A 64 -2.89 -3.88 -14.32
N ASN A 65 -1.90 -3.02 -14.15
CA ASN A 65 -1.98 -1.90 -13.22
C ASN A 65 -2.77 -0.73 -13.81
N THR A 66 -3.45 -0.01 -12.92
CA THR A 66 -4.07 1.28 -13.23
C THR A 66 -3.32 2.39 -12.50
N ILE A 67 -2.61 3.22 -13.28
CA ILE A 67 -1.77 4.31 -12.78
C ILE A 67 -2.46 5.61 -13.18
N ARG A 68 -3.07 6.29 -12.20
CA ARG A 68 -3.92 7.46 -12.41
C ARG A 68 -3.10 8.73 -12.64
N GLU A 69 -3.83 9.82 -12.81
CA GLU A 69 -3.29 11.11 -13.21
C GLU A 69 -2.24 11.62 -12.24
N ASN A 70 -1.14 12.17 -12.79
CA ASN A 70 -0.04 12.78 -12.05
C ASN A 70 0.63 11.86 -11.01
N VAL A 71 0.52 10.55 -11.16
CA VAL A 71 1.30 9.60 -10.35
C VAL A 71 2.78 9.72 -10.71
N THR A 72 3.65 9.66 -9.71
CA THR A 72 5.11 9.66 -9.93
C THR A 72 5.75 8.42 -9.32
N ILE A 73 6.59 7.72 -10.10
CA ILE A 73 7.37 6.56 -9.67
C ILE A 73 8.83 6.81 -10.02
N HIS A 74 9.70 6.77 -9.03
CA HIS A 74 11.12 7.08 -9.19
C HIS A 74 11.98 5.82 -9.25
N ARG A 75 13.09 5.92 -10.01
CA ARG A 75 14.09 4.86 -10.16
C ARG A 75 14.79 4.58 -8.82
N ALA A 76 15.29 3.35 -8.66
CA ALA A 76 16.14 3.01 -7.53
C ALA A 76 17.44 3.81 -7.53
N LEU A 77 18.00 4.05 -6.34
CA LEU A 77 19.31 4.71 -6.19
C LEU A 77 20.45 3.83 -6.69
N VAL A 78 20.41 2.55 -6.32
CA VAL A 78 21.50 1.62 -6.68
C VAL A 78 21.30 1.10 -8.09
N THR A 79 22.34 1.14 -8.91
CA THR A 79 22.29 0.79 -10.35
C THR A 79 21.71 -0.60 -10.60
N GLU A 80 22.07 -1.58 -9.78
CA GLU A 80 21.63 -2.97 -9.91
C GLU A 80 20.20 -3.20 -9.38
N HIS A 81 19.65 -2.24 -8.63
CA HIS A 81 18.35 -2.35 -8.00
C HIS A 81 17.21 -1.82 -8.91
N ALA A 82 15.99 -2.06 -8.47
CA ALA A 82 14.80 -1.51 -9.07
C ALA A 82 13.80 -1.05 -8.00
N THR A 83 13.09 0.02 -8.28
CA THR A 83 11.79 0.30 -7.67
C THR A 83 10.78 -0.61 -8.34
N ILE A 84 10.01 -1.37 -7.56
CA ILE A 84 9.15 -2.44 -8.08
C ILE A 84 7.69 -2.13 -7.73
N ILE A 85 6.83 -2.24 -8.73
CA ILE A 85 5.37 -2.30 -8.58
C ILE A 85 4.93 -3.66 -9.11
N GLY A 86 4.21 -4.42 -8.30
CA GLY A 86 3.66 -5.72 -8.68
C GLY A 86 2.50 -5.60 -9.67
N ASP A 87 1.61 -6.57 -9.62
CA ASP A 87 0.53 -6.75 -10.59
C ASP A 87 -0.81 -6.24 -10.05
N ASN A 88 -1.69 -5.81 -10.96
CA ASN A 88 -3.08 -5.46 -10.66
C ASN A 88 -3.24 -4.40 -9.54
N CYS A 89 -2.28 -3.50 -9.43
CA CYS A 89 -2.32 -2.39 -8.47
C CYS A 89 -3.14 -1.22 -9.00
N LEU A 90 -3.68 -0.43 -8.06
CA LEU A 90 -4.33 0.84 -8.35
C LEU A 90 -3.57 1.96 -7.63
N LEU A 91 -2.84 2.78 -8.41
CA LEU A 91 -2.21 4.00 -7.92
C LEU A 91 -3.07 5.18 -8.33
N MET A 92 -3.71 5.83 -7.34
CA MET A 92 -4.65 6.92 -7.59
C MET A 92 -3.94 8.26 -7.74
N VAL A 93 -4.72 9.26 -8.12
CA VAL A 93 -4.28 10.60 -8.50
C VAL A 93 -3.24 11.18 -7.53
N GLY A 94 -2.10 11.61 -8.07
CA GLY A 94 -1.07 12.31 -7.33
C GLY A 94 -0.32 11.46 -6.30
N SER A 95 -0.52 10.14 -6.28
CA SER A 95 0.27 9.28 -5.40
C SER A 95 1.73 9.23 -5.85
N HIS A 96 2.62 9.03 -4.88
CA HIS A 96 4.06 9.03 -5.11
C HIS A 96 4.71 7.75 -4.59
N VAL A 97 5.54 7.12 -5.42
CA VAL A 97 6.41 6.02 -5.04
C VAL A 97 7.86 6.46 -5.24
N ALA A 98 8.57 6.63 -4.13
CA ALA A 98 9.98 7.02 -4.15
C ALA A 98 10.89 5.86 -4.58
N HIS A 99 12.18 6.15 -4.62
CA HIS A 99 13.22 5.22 -5.01
C HIS A 99 13.29 3.96 -4.12
N ASP A 100 13.68 2.85 -4.69
CA ASP A 100 13.90 1.58 -3.98
C ASP A 100 12.66 1.02 -3.24
N CYS A 101 11.47 1.52 -3.53
CA CYS A 101 10.24 0.96 -2.99
C CYS A 101 9.93 -0.38 -3.64
N HIS A 102 9.28 -1.24 -2.86
CA HIS A 102 8.72 -2.50 -3.35
C HIS A 102 7.24 -2.54 -2.99
N VAL A 103 6.38 -2.51 -4.00
CA VAL A 103 4.93 -2.60 -3.87
C VAL A 103 4.48 -3.94 -4.45
N GLY A 104 3.86 -4.77 -3.63
CA GLY A 104 3.35 -6.09 -4.01
C GLY A 104 2.14 -6.03 -4.94
N ASN A 105 1.42 -7.14 -5.03
CA ASN A 105 0.30 -7.28 -5.95
C ASN A 105 -1.03 -6.81 -5.34
N HIS A 106 -1.95 -6.35 -6.20
CA HIS A 106 -3.29 -5.90 -5.81
C HIS A 106 -3.28 -4.79 -4.73
N VAL A 107 -2.22 -4.02 -4.64
CA VAL A 107 -2.10 -2.90 -3.70
C VAL A 107 -2.89 -1.71 -4.21
N ILE A 108 -3.56 -1.02 -3.30
CA ILE A 108 -4.24 0.24 -3.60
C ILE A 108 -3.53 1.38 -2.86
N VAL A 109 -2.95 2.30 -3.62
CA VAL A 109 -2.37 3.54 -3.11
C VAL A 109 -3.28 4.68 -3.54
N THR A 110 -3.98 5.30 -2.60
CA THR A 110 -5.00 6.29 -2.95
C THR A 110 -4.44 7.69 -3.10
N ASN A 111 -5.32 8.65 -3.39
CA ASN A 111 -4.95 10.00 -3.78
C ASN A 111 -3.94 10.67 -2.84
N ASN A 112 -2.86 11.21 -3.41
CA ASN A 112 -1.81 11.94 -2.69
C ASN A 112 -1.14 11.16 -1.55
N ALA A 113 -1.23 9.84 -1.53
CA ALA A 113 -0.46 9.03 -0.59
C ALA A 113 1.01 8.95 -1.03
N LEU A 114 1.92 9.01 -0.07
CA LEU A 114 3.35 9.16 -0.30
C LEU A 114 4.11 7.99 0.32
N LEU A 115 4.81 7.22 -0.52
CA LEU A 115 5.74 6.19 -0.09
C LEU A 115 7.17 6.74 -0.22
N ALA A 116 7.84 6.99 0.90
CA ALA A 116 9.23 7.43 0.91
C ALA A 116 10.18 6.30 0.49
N GLY A 117 11.47 6.61 0.32
CA GLY A 117 12.46 5.64 -0.18
C GLY A 117 12.52 4.35 0.64
N HIS A 118 12.74 3.22 -0.04
CA HIS A 118 12.86 1.89 0.55
C HIS A 118 11.61 1.39 1.32
N VAL A 119 10.44 1.96 1.05
CA VAL A 119 9.18 1.45 1.63
C VAL A 119 8.82 0.13 0.96
N HIS A 120 8.41 -0.83 1.78
CA HIS A 120 7.92 -2.12 1.32
C HIS A 120 6.44 -2.26 1.65
N VAL A 121 5.61 -2.51 0.65
CA VAL A 121 4.17 -2.71 0.79
C VAL A 121 3.81 -4.10 0.27
N ASP A 122 3.34 -4.96 1.16
CA ASP A 122 2.95 -6.33 0.80
C ASP A 122 1.59 -6.37 0.08
N ASP A 123 1.28 -7.53 -0.47
CA ASP A 123 0.09 -7.78 -1.29
C ASP A 123 -1.22 -7.33 -0.64
N ARG A 124 -2.13 -6.78 -1.45
CA ARG A 124 -3.49 -6.37 -1.06
C ARG A 124 -3.55 -5.33 0.06
N ALA A 125 -2.44 -4.67 0.39
CA ALA A 125 -2.48 -3.55 1.32
C ALA A 125 -3.24 -2.36 0.72
N TYR A 126 -3.85 -1.57 1.58
CA TYR A 126 -4.61 -0.38 1.22
C TYR A 126 -4.05 0.84 1.94
N ILE A 127 -3.50 1.77 1.17
CA ILE A 127 -2.95 3.03 1.68
C ILE A 127 -3.92 4.16 1.35
N SER A 128 -4.59 4.70 2.38
CA SER A 128 -5.61 5.73 2.18
C SER A 128 -5.02 7.11 1.87
N GLY A 129 -5.88 8.02 1.42
CA GLY A 129 -5.50 9.32 0.90
C GLY A 129 -4.65 10.17 1.83
N ALA A 130 -3.66 10.83 1.26
CA ALA A 130 -2.70 11.70 1.96
C ALA A 130 -1.94 11.02 3.12
N ALA A 131 -1.89 9.68 3.18
CA ALA A 131 -1.05 8.98 4.12
C ALA A 131 0.43 9.08 3.71
N GLY A 132 1.31 9.35 4.68
CA GLY A 132 2.76 9.38 4.49
C GLY A 132 3.43 8.19 5.17
N ILE A 133 4.17 7.40 4.41
CA ILE A 133 4.93 6.26 4.92
C ILE A 133 6.41 6.63 4.92
N HIS A 134 7.02 6.67 6.10
CA HIS A 134 8.42 7.02 6.26
C HIS A 134 9.34 5.97 5.61
N GLN A 135 10.52 6.40 5.18
CA GLN A 135 11.52 5.53 4.57
C GLN A 135 11.82 4.28 5.42
N PHE A 136 12.06 3.16 4.74
CA PHE A 136 12.34 1.84 5.34
C PHE A 136 11.20 1.24 6.16
N CYS A 137 10.01 1.82 6.19
CA CYS A 137 8.85 1.20 6.80
C CYS A 137 8.26 0.12 5.89
N ARG A 138 7.64 -0.86 6.53
CA ARG A 138 6.94 -1.95 5.87
C ARG A 138 5.45 -1.90 6.20
N VAL A 139 4.62 -2.21 5.22
CA VAL A 139 3.16 -2.34 5.38
C VAL A 139 2.78 -3.75 4.96
N GLY A 140 2.32 -4.56 5.90
CA GLY A 140 2.04 -5.97 5.69
C GLY A 140 0.78 -6.25 4.88
N THR A 141 0.68 -7.50 4.44
CA THR A 141 -0.42 -8.04 3.62
C THR A 141 -1.80 -7.69 4.19
N LEU A 142 -2.72 -7.22 3.33
CA LEU A 142 -4.08 -6.84 3.71
C LEU A 142 -4.17 -5.80 4.84
N ALA A 143 -3.08 -5.13 5.19
CA ALA A 143 -3.14 -4.01 6.12
C ALA A 143 -3.91 -2.83 5.49
N MET A 144 -4.62 -2.09 6.31
CA MET A 144 -5.31 -0.87 5.92
C MET A 144 -4.75 0.31 6.69
N VAL A 145 -4.18 1.25 5.97
CA VAL A 145 -3.65 2.51 6.52
C VAL A 145 -4.70 3.60 6.30
N GLY A 146 -5.18 4.20 7.38
CA GLY A 146 -6.17 5.27 7.34
C GLY A 146 -5.65 6.55 6.69
N GLY A 147 -6.58 7.37 6.18
CA GLY A 147 -6.22 8.64 5.51
C GLY A 147 -5.48 9.60 6.45
N GLN A 148 -4.48 10.31 5.89
CA GLN A 148 -3.62 11.25 6.61
C GLN A 148 -2.74 10.62 7.71
N ALA A 149 -2.65 9.29 7.80
CA ALA A 149 -1.72 8.64 8.72
C ALA A 149 -0.27 9.03 8.40
N HIS A 150 0.52 9.28 9.44
CA HIS A 150 1.96 9.47 9.34
C HIS A 150 2.68 8.30 10.02
N LEU A 151 3.22 7.39 9.23
CA LEU A 151 3.80 6.15 9.70
C LEU A 151 5.33 6.22 9.72
N VAL A 152 5.92 5.97 10.88
CA VAL A 152 7.37 5.92 11.10
C VAL A 152 7.84 4.54 11.58
N GLN A 153 6.91 3.59 11.71
CA GLN A 153 7.13 2.21 12.12
C GLN A 153 6.40 1.25 11.19
N ASP A 154 6.76 -0.02 11.24
CA ASP A 154 6.15 -1.07 10.44
C ASP A 154 4.69 -1.30 10.82
N VAL A 155 3.84 -1.51 9.83
CA VAL A 155 2.42 -1.88 9.99
C VAL A 155 2.29 -3.38 9.79
N PRO A 156 1.97 -4.16 10.82
CA PRO A 156 1.81 -5.61 10.68
C PRO A 156 0.73 -6.01 9.67
N PRO A 157 0.78 -7.24 9.14
CA PRO A 157 -0.27 -7.76 8.27
C PRO A 157 -1.66 -7.67 8.91
N TYR A 158 -2.69 -7.53 8.09
CA TYR A 158 -4.10 -7.64 8.47
C TYR A 158 -4.64 -6.59 9.44
N VAL A 159 -3.84 -5.63 9.90
CA VAL A 159 -4.33 -4.59 10.84
C VAL A 159 -4.91 -3.38 10.13
N THR A 160 -5.72 -2.64 10.86
CA THR A 160 -6.18 -1.30 10.47
C THR A 160 -5.48 -0.27 11.33
N VAL A 161 -4.85 0.70 10.69
CA VAL A 161 -4.29 1.89 11.32
C VAL A 161 -5.26 3.05 11.16
N ASP A 162 -5.55 3.75 12.23
CA ASP A 162 -6.34 4.98 12.21
C ASP A 162 -5.56 6.16 11.60
N GLY A 163 -6.23 6.97 10.81
CA GLY A 163 -5.58 8.07 10.10
C GLY A 163 -5.01 9.13 11.03
N LEU A 164 -5.82 9.66 11.92
CA LEU A 164 -5.44 10.79 12.76
C LEU A 164 -4.43 10.42 13.85
N SER A 165 -4.63 9.28 14.50
CA SER A 165 -3.72 8.84 15.57
C SER A 165 -2.51 8.08 15.06
N SER A 166 -2.54 7.60 13.83
CA SER A 166 -1.54 6.68 13.25
C SER A 166 -1.28 5.44 14.11
N LEU A 167 -2.28 4.98 14.85
CA LEU A 167 -2.22 3.83 15.74
C LEU A 167 -3.10 2.69 15.23
N VAL A 168 -2.72 1.45 15.54
CA VAL A 168 -3.55 0.27 15.21
C VAL A 168 -4.85 0.30 16.02
N VAL A 169 -5.98 0.13 15.34
CA VAL A 169 -7.32 0.09 15.96
C VAL A 169 -7.97 -1.28 15.92
N GLY A 170 -7.35 -2.25 15.31
CA GLY A 170 -7.82 -3.64 15.24
C GLY A 170 -7.44 -4.34 13.95
N LEU A 171 -8.05 -5.49 13.69
CA LEU A 171 -7.90 -6.20 12.43
C LEU A 171 -8.76 -5.58 11.33
N ASN A 172 -8.29 -5.62 10.11
CA ASN A 172 -9.02 -5.27 8.89
C ASN A 172 -10.05 -6.36 8.53
N LYS A 173 -11.06 -6.53 9.38
CA LYS A 173 -12.07 -7.58 9.21
C LYS A 173 -12.84 -7.48 7.89
N ILE A 174 -13.04 -6.27 7.39
CA ILE A 174 -13.72 -6.04 6.11
C ILE A 174 -12.84 -6.52 4.96
N GLY A 175 -11.57 -6.14 4.95
CA GLY A 175 -10.60 -6.59 3.94
C GLY A 175 -10.42 -8.10 3.96
N LEU A 176 -10.31 -8.71 5.13
CA LEU A 176 -10.21 -10.16 5.29
C LEU A 176 -11.40 -10.90 4.69
N ARG A 177 -12.63 -10.48 4.98
CA ARG A 177 -13.84 -11.08 4.39
C ARG A 177 -13.90 -10.91 2.87
N ARG A 178 -13.55 -9.73 2.35
CA ARG A 178 -13.49 -9.46 0.90
C ARG A 178 -12.42 -10.29 0.20
N ALA A 179 -11.34 -10.62 0.90
CA ALA A 179 -10.29 -11.51 0.41
C ALA A 179 -10.66 -13.00 0.49
N GLY A 180 -11.86 -13.34 1.01
CA GLY A 180 -12.36 -14.71 1.06
C GLY A 180 -11.92 -15.51 2.28
N HIS A 181 -11.33 -14.88 3.30
CA HIS A 181 -11.00 -15.60 4.53
C HIS A 181 -12.26 -15.99 5.29
N ASP A 182 -12.32 -17.26 5.69
CA ASP A 182 -13.40 -17.81 6.48
C ASP A 182 -13.37 -17.36 7.94
N GLN A 183 -14.42 -17.71 8.70
CA GLN A 183 -14.55 -17.32 10.10
C GLN A 183 -13.48 -17.95 10.98
N ALA A 184 -13.04 -19.18 10.68
CA ALA A 184 -12.00 -19.88 11.44
C ALA A 184 -10.65 -19.16 11.30
N THR A 185 -10.26 -18.84 10.07
CA THR A 185 -9.06 -18.04 9.78
C THR A 185 -9.09 -16.67 10.48
N ILE A 186 -10.23 -15.97 10.43
CA ILE A 186 -10.38 -14.67 11.10
C ILE A 186 -10.27 -14.83 12.62
N HIS A 187 -10.74 -15.93 13.18
CA HIS A 187 -10.57 -16.24 14.62
C HIS A 187 -9.10 -16.43 14.99
N ASP A 188 -8.33 -17.18 14.19
CA ASP A 188 -6.90 -17.40 14.42
C ASP A 188 -6.11 -16.10 14.30
N LEU A 189 -6.39 -15.28 13.29
CA LEU A 189 -5.80 -13.94 13.13
C LEU A 189 -6.11 -13.06 14.35
N MET A 190 -7.34 -13.15 14.91
CA MET A 190 -7.73 -12.41 16.10
C MET A 190 -6.98 -12.89 17.34
N ALA A 191 -6.73 -14.21 17.47
CA ALA A 191 -5.94 -14.78 18.53
C ALA A 191 -4.47 -14.33 18.45
N ALA A 192 -3.87 -14.36 17.25
CA ALA A 192 -2.53 -13.86 17.00
C ALA A 192 -2.41 -12.35 17.31
N TYR A 193 -3.37 -11.55 16.84
CA TYR A 193 -3.44 -10.13 17.16
C TYR A 193 -3.44 -9.84 18.66
N ARG A 194 -4.19 -10.63 19.46
CA ARG A 194 -4.22 -10.48 20.92
C ARG A 194 -2.88 -10.80 21.56
N ILE A 195 -2.15 -11.77 21.03
CA ILE A 195 -0.79 -12.08 21.50
C ILE A 195 0.12 -10.88 21.26
N ILE A 196 0.07 -10.27 20.07
CA ILE A 196 0.93 -9.13 19.71
C ILE A 196 0.67 -7.92 20.60
N TYR A 197 -0.60 -7.54 20.75
CA TYR A 197 -0.94 -6.24 21.31
C TYR A 197 -1.49 -6.27 22.73
N ARG A 198 -1.95 -7.43 23.23
CA ARG A 198 -2.73 -7.48 24.47
C ARG A 198 -2.26 -8.53 25.48
N SER A 199 -1.23 -9.31 25.16
CA SER A 199 -0.74 -10.35 26.08
C SER A 199 0.09 -9.80 27.24
N GLY A 200 0.74 -8.66 27.06
CA GLY A 200 1.71 -8.11 28.00
C GLY A 200 3.04 -8.88 28.06
N LEU A 201 3.25 -9.82 27.15
CA LEU A 201 4.47 -10.61 27.05
C LEU A 201 5.64 -9.75 26.53
N ARG A 202 6.87 -10.17 26.84
CA ARG A 202 8.06 -9.61 26.22
C ARG A 202 8.14 -10.00 24.75
N TRP A 203 8.80 -9.17 23.94
CA TRP A 203 8.87 -9.35 22.48
C TRP A 203 9.30 -10.77 22.05
N ALA A 204 10.34 -11.32 22.67
CA ALA A 204 10.81 -12.66 22.36
C ALA A 204 9.73 -13.73 22.66
N GLU A 205 8.95 -13.55 23.72
CA GLU A 205 7.85 -14.46 24.09
C GLU A 205 6.67 -14.33 23.12
N VAL A 206 6.38 -13.10 22.64
CA VAL A 206 5.38 -12.87 21.58
C VAL A 206 5.75 -13.64 20.32
N LEU A 207 7.00 -13.50 19.85
CA LEU A 207 7.48 -14.20 18.67
C LEU A 207 7.42 -15.73 18.84
N GLU A 208 7.84 -16.25 19.96
CA GLU A 208 7.78 -17.70 20.25
C GLU A 208 6.34 -18.21 20.30
N GLN A 209 5.43 -17.46 20.92
CA GLN A 209 4.01 -17.81 20.95
C GLN A 209 3.40 -17.83 19.54
N LEU A 210 3.73 -16.86 18.70
CA LEU A 210 3.24 -16.81 17.31
C LEU A 210 3.78 -18.01 16.51
N ARG A 211 5.07 -18.27 16.61
CA ARG A 211 5.75 -19.36 15.90
C ARG A 211 5.17 -20.74 16.26
N THR A 212 4.91 -20.97 17.53
CA THR A 212 4.45 -22.29 18.02
C THR A 212 2.95 -22.50 17.82
N ARG A 213 2.14 -21.46 17.99
CA ARG A 213 0.67 -21.59 17.89
C ARG A 213 0.14 -21.48 16.48
N PHE A 214 0.85 -20.78 15.60
CA PHE A 214 0.45 -20.54 14.21
C PHE A 214 1.61 -20.85 13.25
N PRO A 215 2.05 -22.13 13.16
CA PRO A 215 3.19 -22.50 12.33
C PRO A 215 2.90 -22.43 10.83
N THR A 216 1.65 -22.41 10.44
CA THR A 216 1.19 -22.39 9.04
C THR A 216 -0.07 -21.56 8.89
N GLY A 217 -0.45 -21.31 7.65
CA GLY A 217 -1.65 -20.54 7.31
C GLY A 217 -1.48 -19.03 7.46
N PRO A 218 -2.56 -18.25 7.25
CA PRO A 218 -2.48 -16.78 7.24
C PRO A 218 -1.92 -16.16 8.52
N ALA A 219 -2.17 -16.75 9.69
CA ALA A 219 -1.66 -16.22 10.95
C ALA A 219 -0.14 -16.37 11.12
N ALA A 220 0.51 -17.29 10.39
CA ALA A 220 1.96 -17.45 10.38
C ALA A 220 2.67 -16.20 9.87
N LEU A 221 2.06 -15.45 8.95
CA LEU A 221 2.61 -14.21 8.41
C LEU A 221 2.89 -13.15 9.49
N PHE A 222 2.20 -13.19 10.62
CA PHE A 222 2.56 -12.30 11.74
C PHE A 222 3.96 -12.59 12.25
N TYR A 223 4.31 -13.88 12.49
CA TYR A 223 5.66 -14.23 12.92
C TYR A 223 6.71 -13.86 11.88
N GLU A 224 6.48 -14.20 10.61
CA GLU A 224 7.40 -13.93 9.52
C GLU A 224 7.69 -12.43 9.39
N PHE A 225 6.65 -11.61 9.45
CA PHE A 225 6.76 -10.16 9.38
C PHE A 225 7.45 -9.58 10.61
N LEU A 226 7.04 -9.98 11.81
CA LEU A 226 7.49 -9.40 13.07
C LEU A 226 8.92 -9.80 13.43
N SER A 227 9.35 -11.01 13.07
CA SER A 227 10.72 -11.49 13.34
C SER A 227 11.80 -10.72 12.59
N THR A 228 11.42 -10.04 11.53
CA THR A 228 12.34 -9.27 10.65
C THR A 228 12.16 -7.75 10.75
N THR A 229 11.31 -7.25 11.65
CA THR A 229 11.11 -5.80 11.80
C THR A 229 12.37 -5.12 12.34
N ALA A 230 12.81 -4.07 11.65
CA ALA A 230 13.94 -3.23 12.07
C ALA A 230 13.51 -1.92 12.74
N ARG A 231 12.30 -1.44 12.40
CA ARG A 231 11.78 -0.14 12.86
C ARG A 231 10.81 -0.27 14.03
N GLY A 232 10.56 -1.49 14.53
CA GLY A 232 9.46 -1.77 15.44
C GLY A 232 8.10 -1.65 14.73
N ILE A 233 7.03 -1.89 15.45
CA ILE A 233 5.68 -1.88 14.90
C ILE A 233 4.82 -0.78 15.48
N VAL A 234 3.86 -0.31 14.68
CA VAL A 234 2.85 0.65 15.13
C VAL A 234 2.08 0.10 16.32
N SER A 235 1.97 0.89 17.39
CA SER A 235 1.31 0.52 18.64
C SER A 235 -0.22 0.47 18.49
N GLU A 236 -0.88 -0.35 19.33
CA GLU A 236 -2.35 -0.34 19.42
C GLU A 236 -2.85 0.89 20.21
N ARG A 237 -3.91 1.48 19.70
CA ARG A 237 -4.66 2.53 20.43
C ARG A 237 -5.46 1.88 21.58
N ARG A 238 -5.01 2.08 22.80
CA ARG A 238 -5.63 1.46 23.98
C ARG A 238 -6.88 2.20 24.47
N THR A 239 -6.97 3.50 24.21
CA THR A 239 -8.12 4.31 24.60
C THR A 239 -8.84 4.79 23.35
N PRO A 240 -10.13 4.46 23.14
CA PRO A 240 -10.87 5.05 22.04
C PRO A 240 -10.93 6.56 22.23
N PRO A 241 -10.99 7.37 21.14
CA PRO A 241 -11.26 8.81 21.27
C PRO A 241 -12.52 8.99 22.10
N GLY A 242 -12.46 9.84 23.10
CA GLY A 242 -13.65 10.17 23.88
C GLY A 242 -14.72 10.74 22.95
N ALA A 243 -15.86 10.07 22.85
CA ALA A 243 -16.98 10.62 22.11
C ALA A 243 -17.49 11.84 22.87
N THR A 244 -17.26 13.03 22.33
CA THR A 244 -17.77 14.28 22.91
C THR A 244 -19.28 14.45 22.69
N ILE A 245 -19.84 13.71 21.73
CA ILE A 245 -21.27 13.73 21.40
C ILE A 245 -21.77 12.29 21.26
N LYS A 246 -22.69 11.87 22.11
CA LYS A 246 -23.49 10.66 21.89
C LYS A 246 -24.58 11.02 20.86
N LEU A 247 -24.34 10.70 19.60
CA LEU A 247 -25.42 10.69 18.63
C LEU A 247 -26.44 9.64 19.10
N ARG A 248 -27.68 10.03 19.32
CA ARG A 248 -28.79 9.07 19.52
C ARG A 248 -28.82 8.19 18.28
N ASP A 249 -29.08 6.90 18.46
CA ASP A 249 -29.27 5.95 17.36
C ASP A 249 -30.42 6.43 16.45
N THR A 250 -30.12 7.32 15.54
CA THR A 250 -30.99 7.58 14.40
C THR A 250 -30.73 6.42 13.44
N VAL A 251 -31.77 5.60 13.27
CA VAL A 251 -31.83 4.63 12.17
C VAL A 251 -31.61 5.45 10.90
N VAL A 252 -30.38 5.43 10.38
CA VAL A 252 -30.06 6.05 9.09
C VAL A 252 -30.70 5.13 8.05
N ALA A 253 -31.84 5.56 7.49
CA ALA A 253 -32.35 4.97 6.28
C ALA A 253 -31.24 5.05 5.22
N GLU A 254 -30.92 3.92 4.59
CA GLU A 254 -29.94 3.89 3.50
C GLU A 254 -30.32 4.94 2.44
N PRO A 255 -29.38 5.81 2.03
CA PRO A 255 -29.68 6.76 0.98
C PRO A 255 -29.95 5.98 -0.30
N GLN A 256 -31.17 6.12 -0.84
CA GLN A 256 -31.51 5.60 -2.16
C GLN A 256 -30.55 6.27 -3.16
N GLN A 257 -29.76 5.46 -3.86
CA GLN A 257 -28.89 5.94 -4.93
C GLN A 257 -29.76 6.59 -6.00
N PRO A 258 -29.51 7.85 -6.37
CA PRO A 258 -30.24 8.47 -7.48
C PRO A 258 -29.93 7.69 -8.76
N GLN A 259 -30.97 7.18 -9.42
CA GLN A 259 -30.84 6.62 -10.77
C GLN A 259 -30.51 7.76 -11.74
N VAL A 260 -29.23 7.94 -12.05
CA VAL A 260 -28.82 8.86 -13.12
C VAL A 260 -29.17 8.21 -14.45
N ARG A 261 -30.30 8.58 -15.03
CA ARG A 261 -30.61 8.30 -16.44
C ARG A 261 -29.78 9.25 -17.31
N VAL A 262 -28.67 8.78 -17.83
CA VAL A 262 -27.94 9.46 -18.89
C VAL A 262 -28.74 9.27 -20.18
N LYS A 263 -29.38 10.31 -20.67
CA LYS A 263 -29.92 10.34 -22.05
C LYS A 263 -28.74 10.70 -22.95
N PHE A 264 -28.29 9.76 -23.75
CA PHE A 264 -27.47 10.05 -24.92
C PHE A 264 -28.35 10.64 -26.00
N GLY A 265 -28.05 11.89 -26.42
CA GLY A 265 -28.55 12.54 -27.62
C GLY A 265 -27.53 12.38 -28.74
#